data_efd7411b32d95d7f73985659745edbb1
#
_entry.id   efd7411b32d95d7f73985659745edbb1
#
_cell.length_a   1.000
_cell.length_b   1.000
_cell.length_c   1.000
_cell.angle_alpha   90.00
_cell.angle_beta   90.00
_cell.angle_gamma   90.00
#
_symmetry.space_group_name_H-M   'P 1'
#
loop_
_entity.id
_entity.type
_entity.pdbx_description
1 polymer ?
#
loop_
_entity_poly.entity_id
_entity_poly.type
_entity_poly.pdbx_seq_one_letter_code
_entity_poly.pdbx_strand_id
1 'polypeptide(L)'
;MKIKNLYIENEKRLKNLNINFENDEKILDVVVLAGVNGTGKTTVLEVIYDYFENFQNDKNKINIELDLEEENYINQNNISKETYLNNLTKDSIKKEKTPKVIYVPAEINFQKVKFNLLALYKKRFLNKIDSYIIADIPFYIQMRIINTANKESEKKLGNVRDEIIAEINGIFDILDMDTRLIGMSTETTEILPIFTNLSGDKFDINELSSGEKQLFLRTLAIKMLNPENSIILIDEPELSLHPKWQQRIVDVYRKIGENNQIIIATHSPHILGSVRKENIMLLDKDDEGKIVVRTGDELYDSYGQPIKRILEDIMGLKTTRNREEKV
;
A
#
# COMPACT_ATOMS: atom_id res chain seq x y z
N MET A 1 -8.63 -0.28 13.01
CA MET A 1 -8.38 -1.75 12.89
C MET A 1 -6.92 -1.95 12.49
N LYS A 2 -6.15 -2.69 13.30
CA LYS A 2 -4.73 -3.00 13.04
C LYS A 2 -4.45 -4.44 13.43
N ILE A 3 -3.45 -5.07 12.83
CA ILE A 3 -2.96 -6.41 13.18
C ILE A 3 -1.93 -6.26 14.29
N LYS A 4 -2.10 -7.01 15.40
CA LYS A 4 -1.11 -7.15 16.48
C LYS A 4 -0.19 -8.31 16.24
N ASN A 5 -0.76 -9.46 15.90
CA ASN A 5 -0.01 -10.70 15.70
C ASN A 5 -0.59 -11.51 14.54
N LEU A 6 0.27 -12.21 13.81
CA LEU A 6 -0.09 -13.17 12.78
C LEU A 6 0.66 -14.47 13.06
N TYR A 7 -0.07 -15.57 13.23
CA TYR A 7 0.46 -16.91 13.29
C TYR A 7 0.03 -17.73 12.06
N ILE A 8 0.99 -18.35 11.38
CA ILE A 8 0.79 -19.23 10.23
C ILE A 8 1.34 -20.61 10.58
N GLU A 9 0.45 -21.62 10.70
CA GLU A 9 0.87 -22.98 10.99
C GLU A 9 1.57 -23.63 9.79
N ASN A 10 0.91 -23.61 8.63
CA ASN A 10 1.43 -24.25 7.43
C ASN A 10 0.82 -23.67 6.15
N GLU A 11 1.54 -22.73 5.52
CA GLU A 11 1.15 -22.15 4.24
C GLU A 11 2.35 -22.05 3.29
N LYS A 12 2.32 -22.80 2.19
CA LYS A 12 3.41 -22.87 1.21
C LYS A 12 4.75 -23.17 1.93
N ARG A 13 5.68 -22.21 1.96
CA ARG A 13 6.98 -22.31 2.65
C ARG A 13 6.96 -21.82 4.09
N LEU A 14 5.90 -21.17 4.51
CA LEU A 14 5.75 -20.62 5.85
C LEU A 14 5.23 -21.73 6.80
N LYS A 15 6.03 -22.09 7.77
CA LYS A 15 5.71 -23.17 8.73
C LYS A 15 5.93 -22.69 10.14
N ASN A 16 4.90 -22.75 10.98
CA ASN A 16 4.95 -22.30 12.36
C ASN A 16 5.59 -20.91 12.48
N LEU A 17 5.16 -19.99 11.59
CA LEU A 17 5.67 -18.63 11.54
C LEU A 17 4.83 -17.73 12.42
N ASN A 18 5.46 -17.02 13.33
CA ASN A 18 4.82 -16.00 14.15
C ASN A 18 5.41 -14.63 13.81
N ILE A 19 4.55 -13.65 13.53
CA ILE A 19 4.93 -12.27 13.23
C ILE A 19 4.21 -11.35 14.21
N ASN A 20 4.98 -10.68 15.06
CA ASN A 20 4.47 -9.68 15.99
C ASN A 20 4.61 -8.28 15.36
N PHE A 21 3.52 -7.54 15.24
CA PHE A 21 3.46 -6.20 14.66
C PHE A 21 3.53 -5.08 15.72
N GLU A 22 4.01 -5.40 16.92
CA GLU A 22 4.16 -4.45 18.02
C GLU A 22 5.64 -4.22 18.34
N ASN A 23 5.95 -3.00 18.74
CA ASN A 23 7.21 -2.62 19.36
C ASN A 23 6.92 -1.78 20.60
N ASP A 24 7.52 -2.13 21.76
CA ASP A 24 7.28 -1.46 23.05
C ASP A 24 5.78 -1.28 23.36
N GLU A 25 4.99 -2.34 23.22
CA GLU A 25 3.53 -2.37 23.43
C GLU A 25 2.71 -1.45 22.48
N LYS A 26 3.34 -0.92 21.43
CA LYS A 26 2.66 -0.10 20.41
C LYS A 26 2.60 -0.82 19.09
N ILE A 27 1.41 -0.87 18.51
CA ILE A 27 1.23 -1.44 17.18
C ILE A 27 1.90 -0.51 16.16
N LEU A 28 2.70 -1.11 15.29
CA LEU A 28 3.40 -0.39 14.23
C LEU A 28 2.43 0.06 13.13
N ASP A 29 2.42 1.34 12.82
CA ASP A 29 1.64 1.91 11.72
C ASP A 29 2.24 1.58 10.36
N VAL A 30 3.54 1.34 10.31
CA VAL A 30 4.25 0.91 9.10
C VAL A 30 5.10 -0.29 9.43
N VAL A 31 4.98 -1.32 8.63
CA VAL A 31 5.78 -2.55 8.71
C VAL A 31 6.35 -2.85 7.33
N VAL A 32 7.64 -3.16 7.29
CA VAL A 32 8.34 -3.55 6.07
C VAL A 32 8.80 -5.00 6.20
N LEU A 33 8.14 -5.89 5.46
CA LEU A 33 8.56 -7.27 5.30
C LEU A 33 9.72 -7.33 4.32
N ALA A 34 10.91 -7.57 4.83
CA ALA A 34 12.14 -7.66 4.06
C ALA A 34 12.57 -9.11 3.85
N GLY A 35 13.49 -9.35 2.94
CA GLY A 35 14.09 -10.67 2.73
C GLY A 35 14.39 -10.94 1.26
N VAL A 36 15.22 -11.94 1.00
CA VAL A 36 15.56 -12.36 -0.36
C VAL A 36 14.34 -12.97 -1.07
N ASN A 37 14.45 -13.13 -2.40
CA ASN A 37 13.37 -13.73 -3.18
C ASN A 37 13.06 -15.15 -2.69
N GLY A 38 11.77 -15.46 -2.59
CA GLY A 38 11.29 -16.78 -2.17
C GLY A 38 11.26 -17.02 -0.65
N THR A 39 11.47 -16.01 0.20
CA THR A 39 11.27 -16.11 1.66
C THR A 39 9.80 -16.01 2.10
N GLY A 40 8.88 -15.71 1.18
CA GLY A 40 7.45 -15.72 1.48
C GLY A 40 6.83 -14.37 1.83
N LYS A 41 7.48 -13.24 1.54
CA LYS A 41 6.95 -11.89 1.78
C LYS A 41 5.55 -11.68 1.18
N THR A 42 5.43 -11.90 -0.14
CA THR A 42 4.14 -11.85 -0.85
C THR A 42 3.13 -12.83 -0.24
N THR A 43 3.59 -14.05 0.12
CA THR A 43 2.71 -15.05 0.76
C THR A 43 2.14 -14.54 2.08
N VAL A 44 2.92 -13.82 2.90
CA VAL A 44 2.41 -13.20 4.13
C VAL A 44 1.30 -12.20 3.82
N LEU A 45 1.47 -11.33 2.81
CA LEU A 45 0.43 -10.39 2.41
C LEU A 45 -0.82 -11.10 1.88
N GLU A 46 -0.65 -12.13 1.04
CA GLU A 46 -1.75 -12.95 0.52
C GLU A 46 -2.50 -13.62 1.67
N VAL A 47 -1.80 -14.24 2.62
CA VAL A 47 -2.39 -14.88 3.79
C VAL A 47 -3.24 -13.91 4.62
N ILE A 48 -2.75 -12.69 4.84
CA ILE A 48 -3.52 -11.66 5.54
C ILE A 48 -4.78 -11.32 4.76
N TYR A 49 -4.66 -11.09 3.44
CA TYR A 49 -5.80 -10.75 2.59
C TYR A 49 -6.84 -11.87 2.54
N ASP A 50 -6.39 -13.09 2.28
CA ASP A 50 -7.24 -14.29 2.17
C ASP A 50 -7.93 -14.65 3.49
N TYR A 51 -7.29 -14.38 4.64
CA TYR A 51 -7.93 -14.52 5.96
C TYR A 51 -9.20 -13.67 6.06
N PHE A 52 -9.17 -12.43 5.56
CA PHE A 52 -10.34 -11.56 5.55
C PHE A 52 -11.35 -11.91 4.45
N GLU A 53 -10.92 -12.57 3.38
CA GLU A 53 -11.80 -13.02 2.29
C GLU A 53 -12.56 -14.30 2.67
N ASN A 54 -11.88 -15.25 3.31
CA ASN A 54 -12.38 -16.59 3.59
C ASN A 54 -12.60 -16.84 5.08
N PHE A 55 -13.05 -15.84 5.81
CA PHE A 55 -13.16 -15.78 7.26
C PHE A 55 -13.75 -17.03 7.95
N GLN A 56 -14.41 -17.91 7.23
CA GLN A 56 -15.11 -19.09 7.76
C GLN A 56 -14.40 -20.43 7.50
N ASN A 57 -13.41 -20.50 6.63
CA ASN A 57 -13.02 -21.79 6.05
C ASN A 57 -11.70 -22.40 6.56
N ASP A 58 -10.80 -21.70 7.24
CA ASP A 58 -9.50 -22.28 7.62
C ASP A 58 -8.96 -21.83 8.99
N LYS A 59 -9.82 -21.88 10.01
CA LYS A 59 -9.53 -21.38 11.38
C LYS A 59 -8.34 -22.04 12.08
N ASN A 60 -7.89 -23.21 11.62
CA ASN A 60 -6.89 -24.00 12.31
C ASN A 60 -5.45 -23.76 11.82
N LYS A 61 -5.26 -23.03 10.71
CA LYS A 61 -3.94 -22.84 10.11
C LYS A 61 -3.41 -21.42 10.18
N ILE A 62 -4.30 -20.43 10.28
CA ILE A 62 -3.95 -19.01 10.33
C ILE A 62 -4.71 -18.34 11.47
N ASN A 63 -3.98 -17.64 12.33
CA ASN A 63 -4.57 -16.84 13.39
C ASN A 63 -4.08 -15.39 13.29
N ILE A 64 -5.01 -14.43 13.21
CA ILE A 64 -4.72 -13.00 13.22
C ILE A 64 -5.34 -12.37 14.46
N GLU A 65 -4.49 -11.82 15.32
CA GLU A 65 -4.92 -10.97 16.41
C GLU A 65 -5.04 -9.53 15.95
N LEU A 66 -6.24 -8.96 16.13
CA LEU A 66 -6.58 -7.61 15.70
C LEU A 66 -6.77 -6.68 16.89
N ASP A 67 -6.29 -5.45 16.74
CA ASP A 67 -6.73 -4.31 17.53
C ASP A 67 -7.91 -3.63 16.81
N LEU A 68 -9.05 -3.63 17.48
CA LEU A 68 -10.27 -3.02 16.96
C LEU A 68 -10.61 -1.83 17.84
N GLU A 69 -10.70 -0.64 17.27
CA GLU A 69 -11.09 0.57 18.01
C GLU A 69 -12.43 0.42 18.76
N GLU A 70 -13.26 -0.51 18.33
CA GLU A 70 -14.57 -0.81 18.92
C GLU A 70 -14.56 -2.05 19.83
N GLU A 71 -13.39 -2.48 20.39
CA GLU A 71 -13.34 -3.64 21.30
C GLU A 71 -14.31 -3.48 22.49
N ASN A 72 -14.45 -2.29 23.03
CA ASN A 72 -15.40 -2.02 24.10
C ASN A 72 -16.86 -2.24 23.64
N TYR A 73 -17.20 -1.84 22.42
CA TYR A 73 -18.52 -2.07 21.84
C TYR A 73 -18.78 -3.56 21.60
N ILE A 74 -17.80 -4.28 21.08
CA ILE A 74 -17.84 -5.72 20.83
C ILE A 74 -18.08 -6.47 22.15
N ASN A 75 -17.31 -6.13 23.19
CA ASN A 75 -17.40 -6.77 24.50
C ASN A 75 -18.71 -6.43 25.24
N GLN A 76 -19.16 -5.18 25.21
CA GLN A 76 -20.42 -4.76 25.85
C GLN A 76 -21.65 -5.40 25.20
N ASN A 77 -21.62 -5.69 23.90
CA ASN A 77 -22.76 -6.26 23.19
C ASN A 77 -22.63 -7.78 23.00
N ASN A 78 -21.64 -8.45 23.58
CA ASN A 78 -21.37 -9.88 23.40
C ASN A 78 -21.29 -10.32 21.93
N ILE A 79 -20.77 -9.47 21.05
CA ILE A 79 -20.62 -9.76 19.63
C ILE A 79 -19.28 -10.47 19.40
N SER A 80 -19.26 -11.60 18.70
CA SER A 80 -17.97 -12.21 18.34
C SER A 80 -17.22 -11.31 17.34
N LYS A 81 -15.86 -11.31 17.40
CA LYS A 81 -15.01 -10.59 16.42
C LYS A 81 -15.39 -10.95 14.97
N GLU A 82 -15.75 -12.19 14.73
CA GLU A 82 -16.22 -12.70 13.43
C GLU A 82 -17.52 -12.05 12.98
N THR A 83 -18.48 -11.94 13.89
CA THR A 83 -19.77 -11.29 13.60
C THR A 83 -19.56 -9.81 13.32
N TYR A 84 -18.67 -9.14 14.05
CA TYR A 84 -18.30 -7.75 13.82
C TYR A 84 -17.71 -7.56 12.41
N LEU A 85 -16.73 -8.36 12.01
CA LEU A 85 -16.09 -8.28 10.70
C LEU A 85 -17.07 -8.61 9.55
N ASN A 86 -17.98 -9.58 9.76
CA ASN A 86 -19.05 -9.85 8.80
C ASN A 86 -20.02 -8.66 8.66
N ASN A 87 -20.29 -7.95 9.75
CA ASN A 87 -21.13 -6.75 9.71
C ASN A 87 -20.40 -5.61 8.99
N LEU A 88 -19.09 -5.41 9.19
CA LEU A 88 -18.29 -4.45 8.41
C LEU A 88 -18.38 -4.72 6.91
N THR A 89 -18.34 -5.99 6.51
CA THR A 89 -18.49 -6.37 5.09
C THR A 89 -19.87 -5.99 4.53
N LYS A 90 -20.94 -6.13 5.31
CA LYS A 90 -22.31 -5.74 4.92
C LYS A 90 -22.51 -4.22 4.97
N ASP A 91 -21.98 -3.56 5.97
CA ASP A 91 -22.15 -2.12 6.23
C ASP A 91 -21.26 -1.23 5.34
N SER A 92 -20.13 -1.75 4.84
CA SER A 92 -19.21 -1.01 3.97
C SER A 92 -19.87 -0.46 2.70
N ILE A 93 -21.02 -1.05 2.30
CA ILE A 93 -21.82 -0.56 1.17
C ILE A 93 -22.61 0.70 1.55
N LYS A 94 -22.86 0.93 2.84
CA LYS A 94 -23.74 2.01 3.33
C LYS A 94 -23.02 3.16 4.02
N LYS A 95 -21.84 2.90 4.59
CA LYS A 95 -21.07 3.90 5.36
C LYS A 95 -19.75 4.19 4.66
N GLU A 96 -19.45 5.47 4.37
CA GLU A 96 -18.19 5.89 3.73
C GLU A 96 -16.95 5.67 4.61
N LYS A 97 -17.11 5.69 5.94
CA LYS A 97 -16.04 5.62 6.95
C LYS A 97 -15.97 4.26 7.65
N THR A 98 -15.91 3.18 6.89
CA THR A 98 -15.65 1.85 7.47
C THR A 98 -14.20 1.46 7.26
N PRO A 99 -13.57 0.77 8.24
CA PRO A 99 -12.25 0.16 8.03
C PRO A 99 -12.23 -0.73 6.80
N LYS A 100 -11.07 -0.81 6.14
CA LYS A 100 -10.89 -1.60 4.93
C LYS A 100 -9.62 -2.43 5.01
N VAL A 101 -9.59 -3.51 4.26
CA VAL A 101 -8.36 -4.22 3.91
C VAL A 101 -8.13 -4.01 2.41
N ILE A 102 -7.00 -3.40 2.08
CA ILE A 102 -6.63 -3.04 0.71
C ILE A 102 -5.35 -3.79 0.35
N TYR A 103 -5.39 -4.60 -0.71
CA TYR A 103 -4.22 -5.26 -1.25
C TYR A 103 -3.81 -4.65 -2.59
N VAL A 104 -2.58 -4.20 -2.65
CA VAL A 104 -1.93 -3.63 -3.85
C VAL A 104 -0.90 -4.63 -4.34
N PRO A 105 -1.19 -5.41 -5.38
CA PRO A 105 -0.27 -6.43 -5.88
C PRO A 105 0.95 -5.82 -6.58
N ALA A 106 2.04 -6.59 -6.65
CA ALA A 106 3.28 -6.20 -7.32
C ALA A 106 3.06 -5.87 -8.80
N GLU A 107 2.30 -6.70 -9.48
CA GLU A 107 2.00 -6.52 -10.90
C GLU A 107 0.54 -6.10 -11.10
N ILE A 108 0.37 -4.95 -11.73
CA ILE A 108 -0.92 -4.47 -12.23
C ILE A 108 -0.74 -4.17 -13.72
N ASN A 109 -1.59 -4.73 -14.56
CA ASN A 109 -1.54 -4.48 -16.00
C ASN A 109 -2.09 -3.10 -16.33
N PHE A 110 -1.22 -2.12 -16.45
CA PHE A 110 -1.57 -0.75 -16.82
C PHE A 110 -1.70 -0.51 -18.34
N GLN A 111 -1.29 -1.46 -19.19
CA GLN A 111 -1.24 -1.26 -20.64
C GLN A 111 -2.62 -1.37 -21.31
N LYS A 112 -3.60 -1.97 -20.65
CA LYS A 112 -4.95 -2.22 -21.18
C LYS A 112 -6.06 -1.56 -20.37
N VAL A 113 -5.74 -0.57 -19.57
CA VAL A 113 -6.76 0.14 -18.78
C VAL A 113 -7.57 1.01 -19.75
N LYS A 114 -8.79 0.57 -20.06
CA LYS A 114 -9.80 1.41 -20.69
C LYS A 114 -10.52 2.17 -19.56
N PHE A 115 -10.37 3.48 -19.53
CA PHE A 115 -11.03 4.30 -18.54
C PHE A 115 -12.53 4.34 -18.82
N ASN A 116 -13.34 3.96 -17.84
CA ASN A 116 -14.79 3.90 -17.95
C ASN A 116 -15.44 5.21 -17.51
N LEU A 117 -16.41 5.69 -18.29
CA LEU A 117 -17.20 6.88 -17.96
C LEU A 117 -18.32 6.62 -16.94
N LEU A 118 -18.66 5.35 -16.65
CA LEU A 118 -19.88 5.00 -15.94
C LEU A 118 -19.69 3.94 -14.81
N ALA A 119 -18.49 3.47 -14.55
CA ALA A 119 -18.28 2.45 -13.52
C ALA A 119 -18.18 3.12 -12.14
N LEU A 120 -19.20 2.94 -11.33
CA LEU A 120 -19.15 3.25 -9.90
C LEU A 120 -18.52 2.08 -9.16
N TYR A 121 -17.21 2.14 -8.90
CA TYR A 121 -16.60 1.17 -8.02
C TYR A 121 -17.23 1.27 -6.62
N LYS A 122 -17.87 0.21 -6.19
CA LYS A 122 -18.43 0.15 -4.84
C LYS A 122 -17.29 -0.13 -3.86
N LYS A 123 -16.96 0.84 -3.02
CA LYS A 123 -16.04 0.67 -1.90
C LYS A 123 -16.53 -0.49 -1.05
N ARG A 124 -15.69 -1.52 -0.88
CA ARG A 124 -15.99 -2.71 -0.08
C ARG A 124 -15.07 -2.73 1.15
N PHE A 125 -15.37 -3.56 2.12
CA PHE A 125 -14.46 -3.85 3.22
C PHE A 125 -13.13 -4.42 2.68
N LEU A 126 -13.20 -5.36 1.75
CA LEU A 126 -12.06 -6.00 1.14
C LEU A 126 -11.88 -5.52 -0.30
N ASN A 127 -10.69 -5.04 -0.64
CA ASN A 127 -10.36 -4.48 -1.96
C ASN A 127 -9.00 -4.96 -2.41
N LYS A 128 -8.94 -5.56 -3.60
CA LYS A 128 -7.69 -5.84 -4.31
C LYS A 128 -7.59 -4.90 -5.49
N ILE A 129 -6.52 -4.09 -5.51
CA ILE A 129 -6.29 -3.14 -6.60
C ILE A 129 -6.02 -3.92 -7.89
N ASP A 130 -6.83 -3.67 -8.88
CA ASP A 130 -6.77 -4.26 -10.22
C ASP A 130 -6.98 -3.21 -11.32
N SER A 131 -7.00 -3.64 -12.57
CA SER A 131 -7.23 -2.75 -13.71
C SER A 131 -8.62 -2.10 -13.70
N TYR A 132 -9.63 -2.71 -13.06
CA TYR A 132 -10.98 -2.14 -12.98
C TYR A 132 -11.02 -0.97 -12.01
N ILE A 133 -10.43 -1.10 -10.82
CA ILE A 133 -10.32 0.00 -9.85
C ILE A 133 -9.54 1.16 -10.44
N ILE A 134 -8.44 0.85 -11.14
CA ILE A 134 -7.60 1.87 -11.80
C ILE A 134 -8.35 2.58 -12.91
N ALA A 135 -9.18 1.89 -13.67
CA ALA A 135 -9.99 2.46 -14.74
C ALA A 135 -10.98 3.53 -14.23
N ASP A 136 -11.35 3.48 -12.96
CA ASP A 136 -12.29 4.44 -12.36
C ASP A 136 -11.62 5.71 -11.83
N ILE A 137 -10.28 5.79 -11.82
CA ILE A 137 -9.54 6.95 -11.26
C ILE A 137 -9.93 8.28 -11.94
N PRO A 138 -9.99 8.39 -13.28
CA PRO A 138 -10.39 9.65 -13.93
C PRO A 138 -11.79 10.09 -13.53
N PHE A 139 -12.73 9.15 -13.50
CA PHE A 139 -14.11 9.39 -13.06
C PHE A 139 -14.16 9.82 -11.59
N TYR A 140 -13.38 9.18 -10.72
CA TYR A 140 -13.27 9.56 -9.31
C TYR A 140 -12.81 11.00 -9.14
N ILE A 141 -11.75 11.43 -9.86
CA ILE A 141 -11.25 12.81 -9.80
C ILE A 141 -12.33 13.77 -10.21
N GLN A 142 -13.00 13.51 -11.35
CA GLN A 142 -14.04 14.36 -11.87
C GLN A 142 -15.27 14.46 -10.94
N MET A 143 -15.75 13.33 -10.43
CA MET A 143 -16.87 13.30 -9.49
C MET A 143 -16.54 13.99 -8.17
N ARG A 144 -15.31 13.92 -7.72
CA ARG A 144 -14.86 14.63 -6.55
C ARG A 144 -14.94 16.14 -6.74
N ILE A 145 -14.51 16.66 -7.90
CA ILE A 145 -14.62 18.07 -8.26
C ILE A 145 -16.09 18.51 -8.26
N ILE A 146 -16.96 17.76 -8.96
CA ILE A 146 -18.38 18.08 -9.06
C ILE A 146 -19.07 18.05 -7.69
N ASN A 147 -18.85 17.01 -6.90
CA ASN A 147 -19.48 16.86 -5.59
C ASN A 147 -19.02 17.94 -4.60
N THR A 148 -17.75 18.32 -4.63
CA THR A 148 -17.23 19.40 -3.78
C THR A 148 -17.81 20.73 -4.22
N ALA A 149 -17.87 21.03 -5.52
CA ALA A 149 -18.49 22.25 -6.05
C ALA A 149 -19.97 22.34 -5.68
N ASN A 150 -20.72 21.25 -5.69
CA ASN A 150 -22.12 21.23 -5.28
C ASN A 150 -22.30 21.49 -3.78
N LYS A 151 -21.36 21.03 -2.94
CA LYS A 151 -21.38 21.29 -1.48
C LYS A 151 -20.96 22.71 -1.13
N GLU A 152 -20.03 23.26 -1.89
CA GLU A 152 -19.46 24.60 -1.70
C GLU A 152 -19.96 25.55 -2.79
N SER A 153 -21.29 25.72 -2.86
CA SER A 153 -21.98 26.45 -3.95
C SER A 153 -21.53 27.90 -4.13
N GLU A 154 -20.88 28.50 -3.16
CA GLU A 154 -20.33 29.86 -3.22
C GLU A 154 -18.99 29.91 -3.99
N LYS A 155 -18.27 28.77 -4.11
CA LYS A 155 -17.01 28.71 -4.83
C LYS A 155 -17.23 28.47 -6.33
N LYS A 156 -16.40 29.13 -7.15
CA LYS A 156 -16.38 28.85 -8.59
C LYS A 156 -15.82 27.45 -8.84
N LEU A 157 -16.40 26.71 -9.79
CA LEU A 157 -15.98 25.37 -10.17
C LEU A 157 -14.46 25.27 -10.47
N GLY A 158 -13.89 26.32 -11.10
CA GLY A 158 -12.46 26.38 -11.39
C GLY A 158 -11.59 26.35 -10.12
N ASN A 159 -11.99 27.09 -9.09
CA ASN A 159 -11.24 27.11 -7.81
C ASN A 159 -11.29 25.74 -7.09
N VAL A 160 -12.47 25.11 -7.09
CA VAL A 160 -12.64 23.76 -6.51
C VAL A 160 -11.78 22.73 -7.25
N ARG A 161 -11.76 22.80 -8.58
CA ARG A 161 -10.89 21.94 -9.40
C ARG A 161 -9.43 22.12 -9.02
N ASP A 162 -8.97 23.36 -8.95
CA ASP A 162 -7.55 23.67 -8.68
C ASP A 162 -7.15 23.24 -7.25
N GLU A 163 -8.05 23.37 -6.26
CA GLU A 163 -7.86 22.86 -4.89
C GLU A 163 -7.70 21.32 -4.88
N ILE A 164 -8.56 20.59 -5.58
CA ILE A 164 -8.50 19.11 -5.62
C ILE A 164 -7.25 18.64 -6.36
N ILE A 165 -6.89 19.30 -7.47
CA ILE A 165 -5.65 19.00 -8.20
C ILE A 165 -4.43 19.27 -7.31
N ALA A 166 -4.40 20.39 -6.60
CA ALA A 166 -3.33 20.71 -5.65
C ALA A 166 -3.22 19.67 -4.52
N GLU A 167 -4.35 19.21 -3.97
CA GLU A 167 -4.37 18.14 -2.98
C GLU A 167 -3.77 16.82 -3.53
N ILE A 168 -4.13 16.44 -4.75
CA ILE A 168 -3.57 15.25 -5.41
C ILE A 168 -2.07 15.42 -5.61
N ASN A 169 -1.63 16.54 -6.16
CA ASN A 169 -0.21 16.81 -6.37
C ASN A 169 0.57 16.83 -5.05
N GLY A 170 -0.02 17.35 -3.98
CA GLY A 170 0.58 17.42 -2.65
C GLY A 170 0.98 16.06 -2.06
N ILE A 171 0.36 14.96 -2.52
CA ILE A 171 0.76 13.60 -2.13
C ILE A 171 2.16 13.29 -2.68
N PHE A 172 2.47 13.79 -3.87
CA PHE A 172 3.70 13.52 -4.61
C PHE A 172 4.81 14.56 -4.39
N ASP A 173 4.52 15.66 -3.67
CA ASP A 173 5.50 16.73 -3.45
C ASP A 173 6.81 16.24 -2.80
N ILE A 174 6.71 15.26 -1.90
CA ILE A 174 7.87 14.67 -1.24
C ILE A 174 8.81 13.94 -2.21
N LEU A 175 8.32 13.54 -3.37
CA LEU A 175 9.11 12.82 -4.38
C LEU A 175 9.92 13.76 -5.28
N ASP A 176 9.61 15.06 -5.24
CA ASP A 176 10.27 16.08 -6.06
C ASP A 176 10.20 15.68 -7.55
N MET A 177 8.98 15.39 -8.01
CA MET A 177 8.70 15.03 -9.39
C MET A 177 8.55 16.26 -10.27
N ASP A 178 9.09 16.19 -11.48
CA ASP A 178 8.94 17.24 -12.48
C ASP A 178 7.52 17.29 -13.07
N THR A 179 6.82 16.16 -12.99
CA THR A 179 5.49 15.96 -13.55
C THR A 179 4.40 16.33 -12.55
N ARG A 180 3.41 17.11 -13.01
CA ARG A 180 2.26 17.55 -12.21
C ARG A 180 0.96 17.32 -12.93
N LEU A 181 -0.07 16.82 -12.23
CA LEU A 181 -1.43 16.80 -12.73
C LEU A 181 -1.96 18.23 -12.85
N ILE A 182 -2.57 18.59 -14.00
CA ILE A 182 -3.14 19.91 -14.23
C ILE A 182 -4.65 19.90 -14.53
N GLY A 183 -5.22 18.73 -14.77
CA GLY A 183 -6.64 18.61 -15.06
C GLY A 183 -7.02 17.29 -15.70
N MET A 184 -8.17 17.33 -16.34
CA MET A 184 -8.73 16.22 -17.10
C MET A 184 -8.92 16.65 -18.56
N SER A 185 -8.80 15.73 -19.51
CA SER A 185 -9.04 16.02 -20.93
C SER A 185 -10.50 16.43 -21.14
N THR A 186 -10.71 17.35 -22.09
CA THR A 186 -12.04 17.81 -22.53
C THR A 186 -12.32 17.49 -23.98
N GLU A 187 -11.32 16.97 -24.71
CA GLU A 187 -11.34 16.89 -26.18
C GLU A 187 -11.63 15.50 -26.73
N THR A 188 -11.70 14.49 -25.87
CA THR A 188 -11.86 13.09 -26.29
C THR A 188 -13.13 12.47 -25.72
N THR A 189 -13.59 11.38 -26.32
CA THR A 189 -14.63 10.52 -25.76
C THR A 189 -14.20 9.84 -24.47
N GLU A 190 -12.91 9.90 -24.14
CA GLU A 190 -12.32 9.36 -22.90
C GLU A 190 -11.88 10.53 -22.02
N ILE A 191 -12.21 10.44 -20.73
CA ILE A 191 -11.74 11.39 -19.72
C ILE A 191 -10.38 10.91 -19.23
N LEU A 192 -9.31 11.62 -19.59
CA LEU A 192 -7.94 11.28 -19.21
C LEU A 192 -7.34 12.34 -18.30
N PRO A 193 -6.57 11.95 -17.27
CA PRO A 193 -5.73 12.87 -16.51
C PRO A 193 -4.67 13.52 -17.43
N ILE A 194 -4.54 14.84 -17.35
CA ILE A 194 -3.57 15.63 -18.11
C ILE A 194 -2.49 16.15 -17.18
N PHE A 195 -1.27 15.99 -17.59
CA PHE A 195 -0.06 16.38 -16.85
C PHE A 195 0.72 17.47 -17.58
N THR A 196 1.60 18.12 -16.85
CA THR A 196 2.63 19.01 -17.39
C THR A 196 3.97 18.69 -16.77
N ASN A 197 5.06 18.95 -17.50
CA ASN A 197 6.43 18.91 -17.00
C ASN A 197 6.97 20.32 -16.71
N LEU A 198 8.22 20.43 -16.28
CA LEU A 198 8.90 21.72 -16.04
C LEU A 198 9.07 22.57 -17.31
N SER A 199 9.08 21.96 -18.49
CA SER A 199 9.15 22.67 -19.78
C SER A 199 7.82 23.27 -20.19
N GLY A 200 6.72 22.92 -19.49
CA GLY A 200 5.37 23.38 -19.81
C GLY A 200 4.66 22.53 -20.86
N ASP A 201 5.26 21.43 -21.32
CA ASP A 201 4.61 20.48 -22.24
C ASP A 201 3.44 19.81 -21.54
N LYS A 202 2.33 19.62 -22.28
CA LYS A 202 1.13 18.95 -21.78
C LYS A 202 1.00 17.59 -22.44
N PHE A 203 0.70 16.57 -21.65
CA PHE A 203 0.55 15.20 -22.11
C PHE A 203 -0.45 14.44 -21.23
N ASP A 204 -1.00 13.35 -21.75
CA ASP A 204 -1.93 12.53 -20.97
C ASP A 204 -1.22 11.41 -20.18
N ILE A 205 -1.99 10.69 -19.38
CA ILE A 205 -1.49 9.61 -18.53
C ILE A 205 -0.79 8.48 -19.30
N ASN A 206 -1.05 8.32 -20.59
CA ASN A 206 -0.44 7.27 -21.39
C ASN A 206 1.00 7.59 -21.79
N GLU A 207 1.34 8.86 -21.79
CA GLU A 207 2.68 9.40 -22.10
C GLU A 207 3.61 9.45 -20.88
N LEU A 208 3.09 9.23 -19.67
CA LEU A 208 3.92 9.10 -18.47
C LEU A 208 4.91 7.94 -18.60
N SER A 209 6.09 8.10 -18.00
CA SER A 209 7.02 6.98 -17.83
C SER A 209 6.36 5.85 -17.04
N SER A 210 6.82 4.62 -17.23
CA SER A 210 6.25 3.45 -16.52
C SER A 210 6.24 3.63 -14.99
N GLY A 211 7.30 4.21 -14.44
CA GLY A 211 7.42 4.49 -13.01
C GLY A 211 6.43 5.54 -12.52
N GLU A 212 6.32 6.67 -13.23
CA GLU A 212 5.36 7.72 -12.90
C GLU A 212 3.92 7.22 -12.99
N LYS A 213 3.61 6.49 -14.06
CA LYS A 213 2.28 5.91 -14.27
C LYS A 213 1.90 4.94 -13.16
N GLN A 214 2.80 4.02 -12.80
CA GLN A 214 2.57 3.09 -11.68
C GLN A 214 2.37 3.82 -10.36
N LEU A 215 3.26 4.75 -10.05
CA LEU A 215 3.20 5.53 -8.82
C LEU A 215 1.88 6.29 -8.70
N PHE A 216 1.50 7.03 -9.74
CA PHE A 216 0.28 7.81 -9.79
C PHE A 216 -0.96 6.92 -9.64
N LEU A 217 -1.08 5.87 -10.46
CA LEU A 217 -2.27 5.02 -10.47
C LEU A 217 -2.43 4.21 -9.20
N ARG A 218 -1.35 3.61 -8.65
CA ARG A 218 -1.40 2.87 -7.39
C ARG A 218 -1.79 3.78 -6.22
N THR A 219 -1.15 4.93 -6.11
CA THR A 219 -1.39 5.88 -5.03
C THR A 219 -2.82 6.41 -5.07
N LEU A 220 -3.33 6.79 -6.25
CA LEU A 220 -4.70 7.27 -6.40
C LEU A 220 -5.75 6.17 -6.23
N ALA A 221 -5.47 4.93 -6.63
CA ALA A 221 -6.37 3.81 -6.37
C ALA A 221 -6.58 3.60 -4.87
N ILE A 222 -5.51 3.65 -4.07
CA ILE A 222 -5.62 3.59 -2.60
C ILE A 222 -6.41 4.80 -2.08
N LYS A 223 -6.06 6.02 -2.52
CA LYS A 223 -6.74 7.26 -2.08
C LYS A 223 -8.23 7.25 -2.42
N MET A 224 -8.61 6.75 -3.60
CA MET A 224 -10.01 6.63 -4.04
C MET A 224 -10.83 5.75 -3.09
N LEU A 225 -10.22 4.74 -2.49
CA LEU A 225 -10.86 3.87 -1.51
C LEU A 225 -11.09 4.56 -0.17
N ASN A 226 -10.47 5.73 0.06
CA ASN A 226 -10.57 6.51 1.29
C ASN A 226 -10.32 5.66 2.55
N PRO A 227 -9.10 5.12 2.75
CA PRO A 227 -8.80 4.28 3.89
C PRO A 227 -8.72 5.11 5.17
N GLU A 228 -9.52 4.75 6.17
CA GLU A 228 -9.44 5.23 7.54
C GLU A 228 -9.44 4.02 8.46
N ASN A 229 -8.57 3.98 9.48
CA ASN A 229 -8.46 2.85 10.41
C ASN A 229 -8.32 1.49 9.70
N SER A 230 -7.59 1.48 8.57
CA SER A 230 -7.58 0.40 7.59
C SER A 230 -6.23 -0.30 7.54
N ILE A 231 -6.21 -1.53 7.01
CA ILE A 231 -4.99 -2.29 6.73
C ILE A 231 -4.70 -2.16 5.23
N ILE A 232 -3.49 -1.69 4.90
CA ILE A 232 -3.03 -1.51 3.51
C ILE A 232 -1.83 -2.42 3.29
N LEU A 233 -2.00 -3.41 2.43
CA LEU A 233 -0.98 -4.40 2.06
C LEU A 233 -0.40 -4.02 0.70
N ILE A 234 0.90 -3.80 0.61
CA ILE A 234 1.55 -3.33 -0.61
C ILE A 234 2.69 -4.27 -0.98
N ASP A 235 2.58 -4.89 -2.14
CA ASP A 235 3.59 -5.82 -2.64
C ASP A 235 4.50 -5.12 -3.66
N GLU A 236 5.80 -5.16 -3.41
CA GLU A 236 6.88 -4.65 -4.27
C GLU A 236 6.60 -3.24 -4.85
N PRO A 237 6.41 -2.22 -4.00
CA PRO A 237 6.10 -0.87 -4.47
C PRO A 237 7.24 -0.23 -5.29
N GLU A 238 8.45 -0.76 -5.17
CA GLU A 238 9.64 -0.29 -5.86
C GLU A 238 9.69 -0.61 -7.35
N LEU A 239 8.87 -1.51 -7.84
CA LEU A 239 8.91 -1.94 -9.24
C LEU A 239 8.76 -0.75 -10.19
N SER A 240 9.71 -0.62 -11.10
CA SER A 240 9.83 0.48 -12.07
C SER A 240 10.09 1.88 -11.48
N LEU A 241 10.26 2.01 -10.16
CA LEU A 241 10.53 3.31 -9.54
C LEU A 241 12.03 3.65 -9.56
N HIS A 242 12.32 4.93 -9.82
CA HIS A 242 13.66 5.46 -9.66
C HIS A 242 14.13 5.34 -8.18
N PRO A 243 15.41 4.99 -7.89
CA PRO A 243 15.92 4.86 -6.52
C PRO A 243 15.60 6.04 -5.59
N LYS A 244 15.64 7.28 -6.08
CA LYS A 244 15.26 8.48 -5.32
C LYS A 244 13.81 8.41 -4.80
N TRP A 245 12.90 7.85 -5.60
CA TRP A 245 11.49 7.70 -5.21
C TRP A 245 11.29 6.51 -4.27
N GLN A 246 12.04 5.42 -4.46
CA GLN A 246 12.01 4.28 -3.54
C GLN A 246 12.33 4.68 -2.10
N GLN A 247 13.26 5.62 -1.89
CA GLN A 247 13.61 6.14 -0.56
C GLN A 247 12.49 6.93 0.12
N ARG A 248 11.49 7.39 -0.62
CA ARG A 248 10.43 8.29 -0.13
C ARG A 248 9.02 7.71 -0.28
N ILE A 249 8.88 6.55 -0.92
CA ILE A 249 7.57 5.97 -1.24
C ILE A 249 6.76 5.61 0.01
N VAL A 250 7.41 5.21 1.09
CA VAL A 250 6.75 4.91 2.36
C VAL A 250 6.04 6.15 2.90
N ASP A 251 6.70 7.33 2.80
CA ASP A 251 6.11 8.59 3.26
C ASP A 251 4.96 9.06 2.36
N VAL A 252 4.97 8.71 1.07
CA VAL A 252 3.83 8.92 0.17
C VAL A 252 2.61 8.13 0.68
N TYR A 253 2.78 6.85 0.99
CA TYR A 253 1.69 6.02 1.49
C TYR A 253 1.17 6.46 2.86
N ARG A 254 2.05 6.96 3.75
CA ARG A 254 1.65 7.54 5.04
C ARG A 254 0.72 8.75 4.94
N LYS A 255 0.76 9.48 3.80
CA LYS A 255 -0.13 10.62 3.54
C LYS A 255 -1.54 10.22 3.09
N ILE A 256 -1.79 8.92 2.85
CA ILE A 256 -3.08 8.45 2.34
C ILE A 256 -3.96 7.99 3.50
N GLY A 257 -5.01 8.76 3.76
CA GLY A 257 -5.97 8.46 4.82
C GLY A 257 -5.41 8.68 6.23
N GLU A 258 -6.11 8.19 7.23
CA GLU A 258 -5.80 8.42 8.64
C GLU A 258 -5.77 7.11 9.42
N ASN A 259 -4.85 7.00 10.39
CA ASN A 259 -4.73 5.88 11.33
C ASN A 259 -4.70 4.48 10.66
N ASN A 260 -4.03 4.37 9.52
CA ASN A 260 -3.90 3.11 8.79
C ASN A 260 -2.67 2.33 9.26
N GLN A 261 -2.74 1.00 9.14
CA GLN A 261 -1.58 0.13 9.21
C GLN A 261 -1.14 -0.24 7.79
N ILE A 262 0.10 0.09 7.44
CA ILE A 262 0.67 -0.14 6.13
C ILE A 262 1.71 -1.26 6.24
N ILE A 263 1.49 -2.37 5.54
CA ILE A 263 2.40 -3.52 5.52
C ILE A 263 2.95 -3.65 4.09
N ILE A 264 4.25 -3.47 3.95
CA ILE A 264 4.95 -3.44 2.67
C ILE A 264 5.84 -4.66 2.55
N ALA A 265 5.69 -5.44 1.49
CA ALA A 265 6.66 -6.47 1.12
C ALA A 265 7.63 -5.90 0.09
N THR A 266 8.93 -5.98 0.36
CA THR A 266 9.95 -5.41 -0.52
C THR A 266 11.26 -6.18 -0.49
N HIS A 267 12.03 -6.05 -1.56
CA HIS A 267 13.43 -6.44 -1.63
C HIS A 267 14.36 -5.23 -1.89
N SER A 268 13.83 -4.01 -1.83
CA SER A 268 14.60 -2.79 -2.09
C SER A 268 15.41 -2.33 -0.89
N PRO A 269 16.75 -2.25 -1.00
CA PRO A 269 17.57 -1.65 0.06
C PRO A 269 17.28 -0.16 0.24
N HIS A 270 16.75 0.53 -0.78
CA HIS A 270 16.36 1.94 -0.68
C HIS A 270 15.15 2.13 0.24
N ILE A 271 14.15 1.24 0.16
CA ILE A 271 13.00 1.25 1.06
C ILE A 271 13.45 0.90 2.48
N LEU A 272 14.29 -0.13 2.65
CA LEU A 272 14.82 -0.50 3.96
C LEU A 272 15.58 0.65 4.62
N GLY A 273 16.40 1.38 3.84
CA GLY A 273 17.13 2.55 4.32
C GLY A 273 16.26 3.77 4.66
N SER A 274 14.99 3.77 4.30
CA SER A 274 14.05 4.85 4.59
C SER A 274 13.21 4.63 5.86
N VAL A 275 13.31 3.47 6.49
CA VAL A 275 12.58 3.11 7.70
C VAL A 275 13.53 2.69 8.82
N ARG A 276 13.09 2.83 10.07
CA ARG A 276 13.86 2.38 11.22
C ARG A 276 13.81 0.87 11.35
N LYS A 277 14.81 0.26 11.99
CA LYS A 277 14.91 -1.19 12.18
C LYS A 277 13.69 -1.79 12.91
N GLU A 278 13.06 -1.03 13.81
CA GLU A 278 11.86 -1.44 14.53
C GLU A 278 10.65 -1.68 13.61
N ASN A 279 10.65 -1.05 12.44
CA ASN A 279 9.62 -1.23 11.42
C ASN A 279 9.93 -2.38 10.43
N ILE A 280 11.10 -3.02 10.55
CA ILE A 280 11.53 -4.07 9.62
C ILE A 280 11.30 -5.45 10.25
N MET A 281 10.68 -6.31 9.48
CA MET A 281 10.53 -7.74 9.75
C MET A 281 11.25 -8.51 8.66
N LEU A 282 12.45 -8.97 8.96
CA LEU A 282 13.29 -9.70 8.01
C LEU A 282 12.90 -11.18 8.00
N LEU A 283 12.33 -11.63 6.89
CA LEU A 283 12.10 -13.04 6.63
C LEU A 283 13.39 -13.67 6.11
N ASP A 284 13.98 -14.53 6.90
CA ASP A 284 15.25 -15.19 6.62
C ASP A 284 15.12 -16.71 6.77
N LYS A 285 16.12 -17.44 6.36
CA LYS A 285 16.20 -18.89 6.56
C LYS A 285 17.15 -19.20 7.70
N ASP A 286 16.70 -20.05 8.62
CA ASP A 286 17.58 -20.64 9.61
C ASP A 286 18.51 -21.71 8.98
N ASP A 287 19.34 -22.34 9.81
CA ASP A 287 20.30 -23.35 9.37
C ASP A 287 19.62 -24.62 8.80
N GLU A 288 18.35 -24.85 9.16
CA GLU A 288 17.53 -25.97 8.65
C GLU A 288 16.76 -25.58 7.38
N GLY A 289 16.85 -24.30 6.93
CA GLY A 289 16.16 -23.77 5.77
C GLY A 289 14.70 -23.38 6.03
N LYS A 290 14.26 -23.39 7.29
CA LYS A 290 12.95 -22.92 7.71
C LYS A 290 12.91 -21.40 7.71
N ILE A 291 11.78 -20.82 7.33
CA ILE A 291 11.60 -19.36 7.36
C ILE A 291 11.36 -18.91 8.80
N VAL A 292 12.17 -17.96 9.23
CA VAL A 292 12.09 -17.27 10.53
C VAL A 292 11.96 -15.76 10.32
N VAL A 293 11.46 -15.05 11.34
CA VAL A 293 11.36 -13.58 11.31
C VAL A 293 12.35 -13.02 12.33
N ARG A 294 13.20 -12.09 11.88
CA ARG A 294 14.10 -11.31 12.73
C ARG A 294 13.61 -9.87 12.79
N THR A 295 13.58 -9.28 13.96
CA THR A 295 13.05 -7.94 14.20
C THR A 295 13.87 -7.17 15.24
N GLY A 296 13.71 -5.86 15.27
CA GLY A 296 14.20 -4.99 16.35
C GLY A 296 15.70 -5.14 16.60
N ASP A 297 16.07 -5.58 17.81
CA ASP A 297 17.48 -5.68 18.23
C ASP A 297 18.28 -6.80 17.57
N GLU A 298 17.61 -7.72 16.89
CA GLU A 298 18.27 -8.74 16.06
C GLU A 298 18.77 -8.15 14.71
N LEU A 299 18.39 -6.92 14.39
CA LEU A 299 18.76 -6.23 13.16
C LEU A 299 19.73 -5.07 13.42
N TYR A 300 20.60 -4.82 12.45
CA TYR A 300 21.39 -3.60 12.42
C TYR A 300 20.54 -2.40 12.05
N ASP A 301 20.98 -1.19 12.45
CA ASP A 301 20.31 0.04 12.07
C ASP A 301 20.22 0.17 10.55
N SER A 302 19.05 0.57 10.06
CA SER A 302 18.75 0.71 8.63
C SER A 302 18.59 2.16 8.19
N TYR A 303 17.96 2.99 9.03
CA TYR A 303 17.59 4.34 8.69
C TYR A 303 18.79 5.22 8.36
N GLY A 304 18.80 5.79 7.14
CA GLY A 304 19.88 6.66 6.66
C GLY A 304 21.21 5.96 6.41
N GLN A 305 21.27 4.62 6.51
CA GLN A 305 22.50 3.88 6.27
C GLN A 305 22.84 3.80 4.76
N PRO A 306 24.14 3.75 4.42
CA PRO A 306 24.55 3.49 3.05
C PRO A 306 23.99 2.18 2.52
N ILE A 307 23.57 2.17 1.25
CA ILE A 307 22.98 0.98 0.59
C ILE A 307 23.83 -0.27 0.74
N LYS A 308 25.18 -0.11 0.66
CA LYS A 308 26.11 -1.20 0.84
C LYS A 308 25.93 -1.91 2.20
N ARG A 309 25.78 -1.12 3.29
CA ARG A 309 25.54 -1.68 4.64
C ARG A 309 24.22 -2.41 4.72
N ILE A 310 23.15 -1.84 4.16
CA ILE A 310 21.84 -2.49 4.15
C ILE A 310 21.91 -3.84 3.41
N LEU A 311 22.59 -3.88 2.28
CA LEU A 311 22.80 -5.10 1.52
C LEU A 311 23.61 -6.16 2.29
N GLU A 312 24.68 -5.75 2.96
CA GLU A 312 25.57 -6.65 3.72
C GLU A 312 24.96 -7.07 5.06
N ASP A 313 24.50 -6.10 5.88
CA ASP A 313 24.14 -6.31 7.27
C ASP A 313 22.68 -6.78 7.45
N ILE A 314 21.75 -6.38 6.57
CA ILE A 314 20.33 -6.72 6.65
C ILE A 314 19.95 -7.79 5.62
N MET A 315 20.39 -7.64 4.36
CA MET A 315 20.02 -8.56 3.28
C MET A 315 20.99 -9.73 3.11
N GLY A 316 22.05 -9.81 3.93
CA GLY A 316 22.96 -10.95 3.98
C GLY A 316 23.86 -11.16 2.77
N LEU A 317 24.10 -10.11 1.98
CA LEU A 317 25.04 -10.19 0.84
C LEU A 317 26.48 -10.27 1.32
N LYS A 318 27.17 -11.37 1.04
CA LYS A 318 28.56 -11.61 1.45
C LYS A 318 29.57 -10.70 0.75
N THR A 319 29.24 -10.13 -0.39
CA THR A 319 30.08 -9.16 -1.13
C THR A 319 29.23 -8.33 -2.08
N THR A 320 29.49 -7.03 -2.10
CA THR A 320 28.88 -6.08 -3.06
C THR A 320 29.81 -5.80 -4.27
N ARG A 321 31.01 -6.43 -4.31
CA ARG A 321 31.94 -6.33 -5.45
C ARG A 321 31.70 -7.51 -6.41
N ASN A 322 31.81 -7.24 -7.70
CA ASN A 322 31.92 -8.31 -8.70
C ASN A 322 33.13 -9.18 -8.34
N ARG A 323 32.99 -10.50 -8.44
CA ARG A 323 34.17 -11.37 -8.36
C ARG A 323 35.12 -10.92 -9.46
N GLU A 324 36.29 -10.44 -9.11
CA GLU A 324 37.38 -10.37 -10.07
C GLU A 324 37.60 -11.79 -10.56
N GLU A 325 37.47 -11.99 -11.87
CA GLU A 325 37.87 -13.25 -12.49
C GLU A 325 39.33 -13.47 -12.09
N LYS A 326 39.58 -14.56 -11.40
CA LYS A 326 40.96 -15.03 -11.23
C LYS A 326 41.42 -15.44 -12.62
N VAL A 327 42.26 -14.55 -13.22
CA VAL A 327 43.10 -14.88 -14.37
C VAL A 327 44.14 -15.89 -13.93
#